data_a1557d0819c6c1a262e21a87f99dcd3e
#
_entry.id   a1557d0819c6c1a262e21a87f99dcd3e
#
_cell.length_a   1.000
_cell.length_b   1.000
_cell.length_c   1.000
_cell.angle_alpha   90.00
_cell.angle_beta   90.00
_cell.angle_gamma   90.00
#
_symmetry.space_group_name_H-M   'P 1'
#
loop_
_entity.id
_entity.type
_entity.pdbx_description
1 polymer ?
#
loop_
_entity_poly.entity_id
_entity_poly.type
_entity_poly.pdbx_seq_one_letter_code
_entity_poly.pdbx_strand_id
1 'polypeptide(L)'
;MTALWILLAALLVVLLAGLGCFELACARRPQPDMADPAVLKQSKYAPLADEILSGIAFWRAQEPEDIFLPSFDGLRLHGQLVQQPESKGTILLFHGYRSSWVIDFSIVLPYYFTLGYNLLAVDERAHGESEGTYITFGVRERHDVATWAAYAAMHFGPAHPLILDGLSMGAATVLMASELELPASVRGIIADCGFSSPYAIMKSVLHWRCPWLVSGPLLALTGVFTRLFGGFGLREVSATEAVAHTHTKLPILFIHGTGDRFVPCSMSQAAYDACTGEKRLILVEGAGHGQSYLVDRPRVQAAVREFLTDYVLQEAST
;
A
#
# COMPACT_ATOMS: atom_id res chain seq x y z
N MET A 1 -12.12 -3.98 50.21
CA MET A 1 -10.75 -4.15 49.65
C MET A 1 -10.72 -5.16 48.49
N THR A 2 -11.28 -6.34 48.61
CA THR A 2 -11.33 -7.38 47.53
C THR A 2 -11.98 -6.90 46.22
N ALA A 3 -13.13 -6.21 46.27
CA ALA A 3 -13.81 -5.68 45.09
C ALA A 3 -12.95 -4.65 44.30
N LEU A 4 -12.19 -3.80 45.02
CA LEU A 4 -11.28 -2.84 44.38
C LEU A 4 -10.16 -3.55 43.62
N TRP A 5 -9.56 -4.58 44.19
CA TRP A 5 -8.51 -5.35 43.55
C TRP A 5 -9.04 -6.11 42.31
N ILE A 6 -10.27 -6.64 42.36
CA ILE A 6 -10.92 -7.26 41.20
C ILE A 6 -11.13 -6.26 40.06
N LEU A 7 -11.61 -5.05 40.38
CA LEU A 7 -11.79 -3.99 39.39
C LEU A 7 -10.46 -3.53 38.77
N LEU A 8 -9.42 -3.35 39.59
CA LEU A 8 -8.08 -2.98 39.11
C LEU A 8 -7.48 -4.08 38.22
N ALA A 9 -7.63 -5.34 38.59
CA ALA A 9 -7.17 -6.46 37.79
C ALA A 9 -7.93 -6.55 36.44
N ALA A 10 -9.24 -6.37 36.45
CA ALA A 10 -10.04 -6.32 35.23
C ALA A 10 -9.64 -5.17 34.29
N LEU A 11 -9.43 -3.98 34.86
CA LEU A 11 -8.95 -2.81 34.12
C LEU A 11 -7.56 -3.10 33.51
N LEU A 12 -6.64 -3.68 34.26
CA LEU A 12 -5.30 -4.03 33.77
C LEU A 12 -5.42 -5.01 32.59
N VAL A 13 -6.25 -6.06 32.68
CA VAL A 13 -6.46 -7.02 31.59
C VAL A 13 -6.98 -6.33 30.34
N VAL A 14 -7.94 -5.39 30.47
CA VAL A 14 -8.46 -4.62 29.35
C VAL A 14 -7.40 -3.74 28.71
N LEU A 15 -6.59 -3.05 29.53
CA LEU A 15 -5.49 -2.22 29.03
C LEU A 15 -4.43 -3.07 28.30
N LEU A 16 -4.05 -4.21 28.87
CA LEU A 16 -3.09 -5.14 28.23
C LEU A 16 -3.64 -5.71 26.92
N ALA A 17 -4.94 -5.97 26.83
CA ALA A 17 -5.56 -6.41 25.59
C ALA A 17 -5.48 -5.34 24.48
N GLY A 18 -5.75 -4.08 24.81
CA GLY A 18 -5.63 -2.96 23.86
C GLY A 18 -4.19 -2.71 23.42
N LEU A 19 -3.24 -2.74 24.37
CA LEU A 19 -1.80 -2.63 24.07
C LEU A 19 -1.34 -3.82 23.22
N GLY A 20 -1.74 -5.04 23.56
CA GLY A 20 -1.39 -6.23 22.78
C GLY A 20 -1.95 -6.17 21.36
N CYS A 21 -3.17 -5.66 21.18
CA CYS A 21 -3.75 -5.45 19.84
C CYS A 21 -2.94 -4.41 19.04
N PHE A 22 -2.55 -3.30 19.67
CA PHE A 22 -1.68 -2.28 19.07
C PHE A 22 -0.33 -2.87 18.64
N GLU A 23 0.39 -3.50 19.56
CA GLU A 23 1.70 -4.11 19.28
C GLU A 23 1.60 -5.20 18.21
N LEU A 24 0.55 -6.03 18.27
CA LEU A 24 0.35 -7.09 17.29
C LEU A 24 0.07 -6.53 15.89
N ALA A 25 -0.65 -5.42 15.79
CA ALA A 25 -1.03 -4.82 14.52
C ALA A 25 0.04 -3.85 13.99
N CYS A 26 0.64 -3.02 14.85
CA CYS A 26 1.43 -1.87 14.40
C CYS A 26 2.94 -2.07 14.51
N ALA A 27 3.45 -2.89 15.46
CA ALA A 27 4.88 -3.01 15.65
C ALA A 27 5.60 -3.59 14.43
N ARG A 28 6.73 -2.97 14.06
CA ARG A 28 7.66 -3.53 13.08
C ARG A 28 8.06 -4.95 13.50
N ARG A 29 8.07 -5.84 12.57
CA ARG A 29 8.52 -7.23 12.81
C ARG A 29 9.52 -7.62 11.73
N PRO A 30 10.57 -8.39 12.10
CA PRO A 30 11.44 -9.00 11.10
C PRO A 30 10.61 -9.78 10.09
N GLN A 31 10.87 -9.55 8.82
CA GLN A 31 10.27 -10.31 7.73
C GLN A 31 11.30 -11.33 7.23
N PRO A 32 10.86 -12.56 6.88
CA PRO A 32 11.74 -13.51 6.23
C PRO A 32 12.19 -12.97 4.86
N ASP A 33 13.42 -13.26 4.47
CA ASP A 33 13.92 -12.90 3.14
C ASP A 33 13.22 -13.75 2.07
N MET A 34 12.20 -13.16 1.44
CA MET A 34 11.45 -13.82 0.37
C MET A 34 12.21 -13.85 -0.97
N ALA A 35 13.36 -13.20 -1.08
CA ALA A 35 14.25 -13.32 -2.22
C ALA A 35 15.17 -14.55 -2.09
N ASP A 36 15.23 -15.21 -0.93
CA ASP A 36 15.86 -16.52 -0.77
C ASP A 36 14.92 -17.62 -1.29
N PRO A 37 15.33 -18.39 -2.32
CA PRO A 37 14.54 -19.47 -2.89
C PRO A 37 14.13 -20.54 -1.87
N ALA A 38 14.96 -20.82 -0.85
CA ALA A 38 14.67 -21.82 0.16
C ALA A 38 13.54 -21.33 1.11
N VAL A 39 13.56 -20.06 1.48
CA VAL A 39 12.51 -19.42 2.31
C VAL A 39 11.21 -19.32 1.52
N LEU A 40 11.28 -18.84 0.28
CA LEU A 40 10.11 -18.66 -0.57
C LEU A 40 9.37 -19.97 -0.83
N LYS A 41 10.09 -21.04 -1.17
CA LYS A 41 9.51 -22.37 -1.44
C LYS A 41 8.91 -23.05 -0.21
N GLN A 42 9.23 -22.61 1.01
CA GLN A 42 8.63 -23.09 2.25
C GLN A 42 7.51 -22.17 2.76
N SER A 43 7.25 -21.05 2.09
CA SER A 43 6.22 -20.09 2.46
C SER A 43 4.85 -20.43 1.84
N LYS A 44 3.83 -19.65 2.21
CA LYS A 44 2.51 -19.69 1.56
C LYS A 44 2.55 -19.32 0.07
N TYR A 45 3.65 -18.73 -0.41
CA TYR A 45 3.87 -18.35 -1.79
C TYR A 45 4.57 -19.41 -2.63
N ALA A 46 4.85 -20.59 -2.06
CA ALA A 46 5.48 -21.70 -2.78
C ALA A 46 4.85 -22.02 -4.15
N PRO A 47 3.51 -21.98 -4.32
CA PRO A 47 2.90 -22.19 -5.65
C PRO A 47 3.28 -21.16 -6.72
N LEU A 48 3.74 -19.98 -6.32
CA LEU A 48 4.14 -18.87 -7.20
C LEU A 48 5.66 -18.67 -7.21
N ALA A 49 6.42 -19.54 -6.54
CA ALA A 49 7.84 -19.33 -6.29
C ALA A 49 8.64 -19.14 -7.58
N ASP A 50 8.38 -19.89 -8.63
CA ASP A 50 9.12 -19.80 -9.86
C ASP A 50 8.86 -18.47 -10.61
N GLU A 51 7.62 -17.96 -10.60
CA GLU A 51 7.29 -16.65 -11.18
C GLU A 51 7.90 -15.50 -10.35
N ILE A 52 7.83 -15.58 -9.03
CA ILE A 52 8.44 -14.59 -8.13
C ILE A 52 9.97 -14.57 -8.34
N LEU A 53 10.62 -15.72 -8.36
CA LEU A 53 12.06 -15.81 -8.60
C LEU A 53 12.47 -15.30 -9.98
N SER A 54 11.65 -15.53 -11.00
CA SER A 54 11.84 -14.96 -12.34
C SER A 54 11.76 -13.43 -12.31
N GLY A 55 10.79 -12.87 -11.60
CA GLY A 55 10.67 -11.41 -11.41
C GLY A 55 11.83 -10.81 -10.64
N ILE A 56 12.32 -11.49 -9.60
CA ILE A 56 13.53 -11.08 -8.86
C ILE A 56 14.76 -11.11 -9.76
N ALA A 57 14.93 -12.17 -10.56
CA ALA A 57 16.04 -12.28 -11.50
C ALA A 57 15.98 -11.16 -12.56
N PHE A 58 14.78 -10.87 -13.08
CA PHE A 58 14.55 -9.73 -13.97
C PHE A 58 15.00 -8.43 -13.31
N TRP A 59 14.53 -8.15 -12.09
CA TRP A 59 14.85 -6.92 -11.35
C TRP A 59 16.34 -6.74 -11.15
N ARG A 60 17.02 -7.78 -10.67
CA ARG A 60 18.46 -7.76 -10.44
C ARG A 60 19.27 -7.55 -11.73
N ALA A 61 18.78 -8.08 -12.85
CA ALA A 61 19.43 -7.90 -14.17
C ALA A 61 19.34 -6.45 -14.69
N GLN A 62 18.45 -5.61 -14.12
CA GLN A 62 18.38 -4.19 -14.45
C GLN A 62 19.34 -3.33 -13.60
N GLU A 63 20.13 -3.93 -12.70
CA GLU A 63 21.09 -3.25 -11.83
C GLU A 63 20.42 -2.09 -11.04
N PRO A 64 19.44 -2.38 -10.17
CA PRO A 64 18.70 -1.35 -9.46
C PRO A 64 19.62 -0.48 -8.58
N GLU A 65 19.37 0.83 -8.57
CA GLU A 65 20.07 1.79 -7.71
C GLU A 65 19.34 1.93 -6.37
N ASP A 66 20.06 1.76 -5.25
CA ASP A 66 19.52 2.01 -3.91
C ASP A 66 19.41 3.51 -3.66
N ILE A 67 18.22 3.97 -3.29
CA ILE A 67 17.92 5.36 -2.99
C ILE A 67 17.54 5.47 -1.51
N PHE A 68 18.16 6.42 -0.82
CA PHE A 68 17.84 6.74 0.58
C PHE A 68 17.40 8.19 0.70
N LEU A 69 16.24 8.42 1.34
CA LEU A 69 15.66 9.75 1.52
C LEU A 69 15.28 9.98 2.99
N PRO A 70 15.38 11.21 3.50
CA PRO A 70 14.76 11.56 4.77
C PRO A 70 13.24 11.68 4.59
N SER A 71 12.47 11.07 5.48
CA SER A 71 11.02 11.28 5.58
C SER A 71 10.71 12.66 6.17
N PHE A 72 9.43 13.06 6.13
CA PHE A 72 8.97 14.33 6.71
C PHE A 72 9.22 14.42 8.24
N ASP A 73 9.36 13.31 8.94
CA ASP A 73 9.58 13.20 10.38
C ASP A 73 10.96 12.62 10.75
N GLY A 74 11.90 12.61 9.78
CA GLY A 74 13.32 12.35 9.98
C GLY A 74 13.74 10.87 9.94
N LEU A 75 12.86 9.94 9.53
CA LEU A 75 13.25 8.56 9.28
C LEU A 75 14.03 8.47 7.97
N ARG A 76 14.98 7.57 7.89
CA ARG A 76 15.62 7.19 6.64
C ARG A 76 14.74 6.20 5.90
N LEU A 77 14.21 6.61 4.75
CA LEU A 77 13.46 5.76 3.82
C LEU A 77 14.40 5.16 2.78
N HIS A 78 14.08 3.96 2.34
CA HIS A 78 14.80 3.22 1.30
C HIS A 78 13.88 2.87 0.14
N GLY A 79 14.43 2.82 -1.07
CA GLY A 79 13.78 2.32 -2.27
C GLY A 79 14.83 1.96 -3.32
N GLN A 80 14.42 1.21 -4.32
CA GLN A 80 15.26 0.78 -5.42
C GLN A 80 14.72 1.32 -6.75
N LEU A 81 15.57 1.97 -7.52
CA LEU A 81 15.22 2.58 -8.80
C LEU A 81 15.83 1.79 -9.96
N VAL A 82 15.00 1.40 -10.91
CA VAL A 82 15.40 0.87 -12.22
C VAL A 82 15.00 1.87 -13.29
N GLN A 83 15.96 2.29 -14.08
CA GLN A 83 15.76 3.23 -15.18
C GLN A 83 15.94 2.52 -16.53
N GLN A 84 15.25 3.05 -17.55
CA GLN A 84 15.45 2.60 -18.92
C GLN A 84 15.60 3.82 -19.87
N PRO A 85 16.30 3.67 -21.00
CA PRO A 85 16.40 4.72 -21.98
C PRO A 85 15.01 5.15 -22.50
N GLU A 86 14.84 6.47 -22.71
CA GLU A 86 13.62 7.05 -23.29
C GLU A 86 12.33 6.64 -22.57
N SER A 87 12.38 6.56 -21.23
CA SER A 87 11.21 6.17 -20.43
C SER A 87 10.05 7.16 -20.60
N LYS A 88 8.83 6.63 -20.64
CA LYS A 88 7.58 7.41 -20.76
C LYS A 88 7.13 8.03 -19.44
N GLY A 89 7.75 7.63 -18.32
CA GLY A 89 7.41 8.04 -16.97
C GLY A 89 8.00 7.08 -15.94
N THR A 90 7.68 7.30 -14.67
CA THR A 90 8.12 6.42 -13.57
C THR A 90 6.93 5.93 -12.77
N ILE A 91 6.84 4.62 -12.54
CA ILE A 91 5.86 4.02 -11.63
C ILE A 91 6.53 3.83 -10.27
N LEU A 92 5.97 4.48 -9.24
CA LEU A 92 6.37 4.35 -7.85
C LEU A 92 5.49 3.26 -7.22
N LEU A 93 6.13 2.22 -6.68
CA LEU A 93 5.48 0.99 -6.22
C LEU A 93 5.48 0.93 -4.69
N PHE A 94 4.28 0.89 -4.09
CA PHE A 94 4.04 0.87 -2.65
C PHE A 94 3.43 -0.47 -2.23
N HIS A 95 4.20 -1.27 -1.51
CA HIS A 95 3.82 -2.62 -1.13
C HIS A 95 2.80 -2.68 0.02
N GLY A 96 2.23 -3.85 0.25
CA GLY A 96 1.25 -4.11 1.30
C GLY A 96 1.85 -4.26 2.70
N TYR A 97 0.94 -4.39 3.67
CA TYR A 97 1.24 -4.59 5.08
C TYR A 97 2.10 -5.83 5.32
N ARG A 98 3.26 -5.62 5.97
CA ARG A 98 4.24 -6.69 6.25
C ARG A 98 4.62 -7.50 5.02
N SER A 99 4.75 -6.81 3.90
CA SER A 99 5.18 -7.36 2.63
C SER A 99 6.44 -6.64 2.12
N SER A 100 6.74 -6.78 0.85
CA SER A 100 7.81 -6.11 0.13
C SER A 100 7.50 -6.12 -1.36
N TRP A 101 8.24 -5.34 -2.17
CA TRP A 101 8.13 -5.38 -3.63
C TRP A 101 8.37 -6.79 -4.20
N VAL A 102 9.21 -7.61 -3.52
CA VAL A 102 9.50 -8.98 -3.92
C VAL A 102 8.22 -9.82 -4.04
N ILE A 103 7.33 -9.71 -3.06
CA ILE A 103 6.09 -10.49 -3.04
C ILE A 103 4.99 -9.80 -3.86
N ASP A 104 4.86 -8.50 -3.73
CA ASP A 104 3.69 -7.80 -4.23
C ASP A 104 3.84 -7.40 -5.71
N PHE A 105 5.07 -7.16 -6.18
CA PHE A 105 5.28 -6.60 -7.51
C PHE A 105 6.19 -7.45 -8.42
N SER A 106 7.02 -8.37 -7.91
CA SER A 106 8.01 -9.07 -8.73
C SER A 106 7.43 -9.68 -10.02
N ILE A 107 6.22 -10.22 -9.96
CA ILE A 107 5.56 -10.85 -11.13
C ILE A 107 5.10 -9.81 -12.17
N VAL A 108 4.74 -8.59 -11.75
CA VAL A 108 4.23 -7.54 -12.66
C VAL A 108 5.34 -6.62 -13.17
N LEU A 109 6.51 -6.54 -12.49
CA LEU A 109 7.61 -5.65 -12.89
C LEU A 109 8.02 -5.80 -14.37
N PRO A 110 8.22 -7.02 -14.92
CA PRO A 110 8.57 -7.17 -16.34
C PRO A 110 7.53 -6.54 -17.27
N TYR A 111 6.24 -6.65 -16.93
CA TYR A 111 5.18 -6.05 -17.72
C TYR A 111 5.26 -4.52 -17.71
N TYR A 112 5.37 -3.89 -16.55
CA TYR A 112 5.51 -2.44 -16.44
C TYR A 112 6.74 -1.91 -17.18
N PHE A 113 7.84 -2.64 -17.10
CA PHE A 113 9.06 -2.31 -17.84
C PHE A 113 8.83 -2.37 -19.36
N THR A 114 8.12 -3.39 -19.88
CA THR A 114 7.79 -3.48 -21.32
C THR A 114 6.86 -2.36 -21.81
N LEU A 115 6.11 -1.70 -20.91
CA LEU A 115 5.31 -0.52 -21.25
C LEU A 115 6.16 0.75 -21.44
N GLY A 116 7.45 0.70 -21.07
CA GLY A 116 8.39 1.80 -21.22
C GLY A 116 8.48 2.72 -20.01
N TYR A 117 8.23 2.23 -18.79
CA TYR A 117 8.31 3.02 -17.56
C TYR A 117 9.54 2.66 -16.72
N ASN A 118 10.17 3.66 -16.12
CA ASN A 118 11.06 3.43 -14.99
C ASN A 118 10.26 2.88 -13.80
N LEU A 119 10.93 2.15 -12.92
CA LEU A 119 10.29 1.53 -11.76
C LEU A 119 11.03 1.94 -10.49
N LEU A 120 10.31 2.52 -9.53
CA LEU A 120 10.84 2.87 -8.22
C LEU A 120 10.08 2.07 -7.17
N ALA A 121 10.67 0.97 -6.71
CA ALA A 121 10.12 0.14 -5.66
C ALA A 121 10.57 0.65 -4.30
N VAL A 122 9.63 1.08 -3.45
CA VAL A 122 9.95 1.65 -2.14
C VAL A 122 9.71 0.63 -1.04
N ASP A 123 10.54 0.67 -0.02
CA ASP A 123 10.25 0.06 1.28
C ASP A 123 9.42 1.04 2.09
N GLU A 124 8.17 0.71 2.38
CA GLU A 124 7.35 1.54 3.26
C GLU A 124 7.97 1.66 4.66
N ARG A 125 7.72 2.77 5.39
CA ARG A 125 8.22 2.91 6.77
C ARG A 125 7.93 1.68 7.60
N ALA A 126 8.84 1.34 8.51
CA ALA A 126 8.81 0.12 9.33
C ALA A 126 8.89 -1.21 8.54
N HIS A 127 9.31 -1.17 7.26
CA HIS A 127 9.57 -2.35 6.42
C HIS A 127 10.96 -2.28 5.79
N GLY A 128 11.44 -3.43 5.30
CA GLY A 128 12.69 -3.52 4.54
C GLY A 128 13.86 -2.79 5.19
N GLU A 129 14.55 -1.95 4.42
CA GLU A 129 15.64 -1.09 4.88
C GLU A 129 15.18 0.31 5.33
N SER A 130 13.91 0.65 5.16
CA SER A 130 13.33 1.86 5.72
C SER A 130 13.25 1.79 7.23
N GLU A 131 13.55 2.91 7.90
CA GLU A 131 13.41 3.03 9.35
C GLU A 131 11.94 3.10 9.77
N GLY A 132 11.72 3.10 11.08
CA GLY A 132 10.40 3.18 11.70
C GLY A 132 10.14 2.03 12.66
N THR A 133 9.37 2.31 13.70
CA THR A 133 9.03 1.36 14.77
C THR A 133 7.63 0.78 14.57
N TYR A 134 6.72 1.60 14.03
CA TYR A 134 5.31 1.23 13.88
C TYR A 134 4.81 1.46 12.46
N ILE A 135 3.99 0.53 12.00
CA ILE A 135 3.19 0.61 10.77
C ILE A 135 1.93 1.40 11.10
N THR A 136 1.60 2.44 10.33
CA THR A 136 0.48 3.33 10.62
C THR A 136 -0.69 3.21 9.64
N PHE A 137 -0.69 2.15 8.84
CA PHE A 137 -1.79 1.80 7.92
C PHE A 137 -2.13 2.92 6.92
N GLY A 138 -1.11 3.59 6.38
CA GLY A 138 -1.27 4.66 5.41
C GLY A 138 -1.34 6.06 6.01
N VAL A 139 -1.54 6.22 7.34
CA VAL A 139 -1.69 7.55 7.95
C VAL A 139 -0.41 8.38 7.87
N ARG A 140 0.72 7.80 8.21
CA ARG A 140 2.04 8.44 8.09
C ARG A 140 2.69 8.13 6.75
N GLU A 141 2.49 6.91 6.27
CA GLU A 141 3.01 6.42 4.99
C GLU A 141 2.59 7.34 3.82
N ARG A 142 1.40 7.95 3.84
CA ARG A 142 0.94 8.91 2.80
C ARG A 142 1.87 10.10 2.62
N HIS A 143 2.53 10.56 3.69
CA HIS A 143 3.51 11.64 3.63
C HIS A 143 4.84 11.16 3.03
N ASP A 144 5.18 9.88 3.22
CA ASP A 144 6.33 9.27 2.54
C ASP A 144 6.07 9.15 1.04
N VAL A 145 4.83 8.84 0.62
CA VAL A 145 4.42 8.90 -0.80
C VAL A 145 4.71 10.28 -1.37
N ALA A 146 4.33 11.37 -0.68
CA ALA A 146 4.62 12.73 -1.14
C ALA A 146 6.13 13.00 -1.20
N THR A 147 6.91 12.49 -0.24
CA THR A 147 8.38 12.60 -0.23
C THR A 147 8.99 11.88 -1.43
N TRP A 148 8.57 10.65 -1.72
CA TRP A 148 9.04 9.88 -2.88
C TRP A 148 8.63 10.52 -4.20
N ALA A 149 7.40 11.04 -4.30
CA ALA A 149 6.93 11.76 -5.47
C ALA A 149 7.73 13.04 -5.71
N ALA A 150 8.04 13.79 -4.66
CA ALA A 150 8.87 14.99 -4.75
C ALA A 150 10.31 14.66 -5.20
N TYR A 151 10.91 13.60 -4.64
CA TYR A 151 12.21 13.10 -5.10
C TYR A 151 12.19 12.77 -6.60
N ALA A 152 11.22 11.97 -7.03
CA ALA A 152 11.12 11.55 -8.43
C ALA A 152 10.88 12.73 -9.37
N ALA A 153 10.05 13.71 -8.97
CA ALA A 153 9.82 14.94 -9.73
C ALA A 153 11.10 15.80 -9.86
N MET A 154 11.92 15.87 -8.82
CA MET A 154 13.22 16.56 -8.86
C MET A 154 14.24 15.80 -9.72
N HIS A 155 14.28 14.47 -9.60
CA HIS A 155 15.25 13.63 -10.27
C HIS A 155 15.02 13.57 -11.78
N PHE A 156 13.76 13.39 -12.21
CA PHE A 156 13.39 13.26 -13.63
C PHE A 156 12.93 14.56 -14.29
N GLY A 157 12.63 15.57 -13.50
CA GLY A 157 12.09 16.85 -13.98
C GLY A 157 10.55 16.92 -13.97
N PRO A 158 10.00 18.16 -14.00
CA PRO A 158 8.57 18.40 -13.78
C PRO A 158 7.66 17.92 -14.91
N ALA A 159 8.21 17.70 -16.11
CA ALA A 159 7.45 17.19 -17.26
C ALA A 159 7.39 15.65 -17.30
N HIS A 160 8.18 14.94 -16.48
CA HIS A 160 8.24 13.49 -16.48
C HIS A 160 7.07 12.90 -15.69
N PRO A 161 6.16 12.13 -16.32
CA PRO A 161 4.98 11.59 -15.66
C PRO A 161 5.34 10.63 -14.52
N LEU A 162 4.68 10.78 -13.38
CA LEU A 162 4.78 9.88 -12.22
C LEU A 162 3.43 9.21 -12.00
N ILE A 163 3.46 7.91 -11.75
CA ILE A 163 2.30 7.10 -11.42
C ILE A 163 2.53 6.48 -10.05
N LEU A 164 1.55 6.62 -9.16
CA LEU A 164 1.58 5.98 -7.85
C LEU A 164 0.83 4.66 -7.94
N ASP A 165 1.51 3.56 -7.73
CA ASP A 165 0.91 2.21 -7.75
C ASP A 165 1.05 1.56 -6.39
N GLY A 166 -0.06 1.16 -5.81
CA GLY A 166 -0.10 0.55 -4.49
C GLY A 166 -0.89 -0.75 -4.45
N LEU A 167 -0.41 -1.69 -3.64
CA LEU A 167 -1.09 -2.93 -3.36
C LEU A 167 -1.50 -3.00 -1.87
N SER A 168 -2.77 -3.30 -1.60
CA SER A 168 -3.32 -3.49 -0.25
C SER A 168 -3.10 -2.26 0.66
N MET A 169 -2.21 -2.32 1.65
CA MET A 169 -1.85 -1.14 2.45
C MET A 169 -1.25 -0.04 1.58
N GLY A 170 -0.36 -0.38 0.65
CA GLY A 170 0.19 0.57 -0.32
C GLY A 170 -0.90 1.24 -1.16
N ALA A 171 -1.93 0.49 -1.59
CA ALA A 171 -3.08 1.06 -2.29
C ALA A 171 -3.86 2.07 -1.43
N ALA A 172 -4.14 1.72 -0.18
CA ALA A 172 -4.77 2.65 0.75
C ALA A 172 -3.88 3.88 1.01
N THR A 173 -2.57 3.68 1.09
CA THR A 173 -1.56 4.74 1.29
C THR A 173 -1.56 5.74 0.13
N VAL A 174 -1.48 5.27 -1.12
CA VAL A 174 -1.50 6.19 -2.29
C VAL A 174 -2.85 6.88 -2.47
N LEU A 175 -3.97 6.21 -2.13
CA LEU A 175 -5.28 6.86 -2.11
C LEU A 175 -5.37 7.95 -1.03
N MET A 176 -4.85 7.71 0.18
CA MET A 176 -4.79 8.72 1.24
C MET A 176 -3.83 9.87 0.89
N ALA A 177 -2.76 9.59 0.14
CA ALA A 177 -1.84 10.62 -0.33
C ALA A 177 -2.48 11.58 -1.34
N SER A 178 -3.55 11.19 -2.02
CA SER A 178 -4.24 12.02 -3.03
C SER A 178 -4.84 13.31 -2.47
N GLU A 179 -5.06 13.43 -1.16
CA GLU A 179 -5.50 14.67 -0.51
C GLU A 179 -4.35 15.65 -0.20
N LEU A 180 -3.09 15.19 -0.32
CA LEU A 180 -1.91 16.02 -0.10
C LEU A 180 -1.55 16.82 -1.34
N GLU A 181 -0.73 17.87 -1.17
CA GLU A 181 -0.10 18.57 -2.28
C GLU A 181 1.00 17.70 -2.89
N LEU A 182 0.66 17.02 -3.97
CA LEU A 182 1.60 16.20 -4.75
C LEU A 182 2.21 17.04 -5.91
N PRO A 183 3.43 16.73 -6.36
CA PRO A 183 4.00 17.34 -7.56
C PRO A 183 3.05 17.21 -8.76
N ALA A 184 3.00 18.26 -9.60
CA ALA A 184 2.16 18.26 -10.80
C ALA A 184 2.53 17.17 -11.82
N SER A 185 3.73 16.59 -11.72
CA SER A 185 4.16 15.41 -12.49
C SER A 185 3.46 14.11 -12.08
N VAL A 186 2.81 14.03 -10.90
CA VAL A 186 1.95 12.89 -10.56
C VAL A 186 0.69 12.97 -11.42
N ARG A 187 0.48 11.95 -12.27
CA ARG A 187 -0.56 11.93 -13.31
C ARG A 187 -1.65 10.89 -13.08
N GLY A 188 -1.46 9.96 -12.17
CA GLY A 188 -2.47 8.94 -11.88
C GLY A 188 -2.10 8.03 -10.74
N ILE A 189 -3.11 7.30 -10.26
CA ILE A 189 -2.99 6.33 -9.18
C ILE A 189 -3.53 4.98 -9.67
N ILE A 190 -2.80 3.91 -9.37
CA ILE A 190 -3.27 2.52 -9.50
C ILE A 190 -3.39 1.97 -8.07
N ALA A 191 -4.57 1.47 -7.71
CA ALA A 191 -4.84 0.99 -6.35
C ALA A 191 -5.46 -0.41 -6.39
N ASP A 192 -4.65 -1.45 -6.13
CA ASP A 192 -5.13 -2.84 -6.07
C ASP A 192 -5.42 -3.26 -4.62
N CYS A 193 -6.62 -3.76 -4.39
CA CYS A 193 -7.18 -4.31 -3.15
C CYS A 193 -6.98 -3.42 -1.89
N GLY A 194 -7.06 -2.09 -2.05
CA GLY A 194 -6.93 -1.12 -0.97
C GLY A 194 -8.11 -1.14 0.00
N PHE A 195 -7.85 -0.80 1.25
CA PHE A 195 -8.90 -0.64 2.27
C PHE A 195 -9.34 0.82 2.42
N SER A 196 -10.57 1.01 2.93
CA SER A 196 -11.18 2.34 3.04
C SER A 196 -10.60 3.21 4.18
N SER A 197 -10.15 2.60 5.29
CA SER A 197 -9.48 3.31 6.40
C SER A 197 -8.79 2.35 7.36
N PRO A 198 -7.81 2.83 8.18
CA PRO A 198 -7.17 2.01 9.22
C PRO A 198 -8.17 1.38 10.18
N TYR A 199 -9.19 2.13 10.60
CA TYR A 199 -10.24 1.61 11.46
C TYR A 199 -11.06 0.51 10.78
N ALA A 200 -11.41 0.69 9.50
CA ALA A 200 -12.24 -0.26 8.76
C ALA A 200 -11.51 -1.58 8.54
N ILE A 201 -10.23 -1.56 8.18
CA ILE A 201 -9.46 -2.80 7.99
C ILE A 201 -9.24 -3.53 9.31
N MET A 202 -8.88 -2.83 10.40
CA MET A 202 -8.73 -3.47 11.71
C MET A 202 -10.04 -4.11 12.18
N LYS A 203 -11.17 -3.42 11.98
CA LYS A 203 -12.50 -3.95 12.29
C LYS A 203 -12.82 -5.20 11.46
N SER A 204 -12.54 -5.17 10.16
CA SER A 204 -12.75 -6.30 9.24
C SER A 204 -11.94 -7.52 9.67
N VAL A 205 -10.64 -7.34 9.94
CA VAL A 205 -9.74 -8.41 10.38
C VAL A 205 -10.18 -9.00 11.72
N LEU A 206 -10.56 -8.16 12.69
CA LEU A 206 -11.08 -8.65 13.97
C LEU A 206 -12.37 -9.44 13.79
N HIS A 207 -13.30 -8.95 12.98
CA HIS A 207 -14.54 -9.68 12.71
C HIS A 207 -14.28 -11.03 12.00
N TRP A 208 -13.35 -11.04 11.04
CA TRP A 208 -12.98 -12.29 10.35
C TRP A 208 -12.30 -13.31 11.27
N ARG A 209 -11.40 -12.84 12.16
CA ARG A 209 -10.67 -13.72 13.09
C ARG A 209 -11.50 -14.13 14.31
N CYS A 210 -12.31 -13.23 14.81
CA CYS A 210 -13.09 -13.37 16.05
C CYS A 210 -14.50 -12.81 15.87
N PRO A 211 -15.38 -13.48 15.07
CA PRO A 211 -16.71 -12.94 14.73
C PRO A 211 -17.63 -12.72 15.92
N TRP A 212 -17.37 -13.40 17.04
CA TRP A 212 -18.08 -13.25 18.31
C TRP A 212 -17.63 -12.03 19.15
N LEU A 213 -16.50 -11.39 18.77
CA LEU A 213 -15.94 -10.28 19.54
C LEU A 213 -16.65 -8.97 19.16
N VAL A 214 -17.13 -8.24 20.18
CA VAL A 214 -17.58 -6.84 20.00
C VAL A 214 -16.32 -5.97 19.83
N SER A 215 -15.94 -5.72 18.59
CA SER A 215 -14.66 -5.07 18.25
C SER A 215 -14.55 -3.60 18.65
N GLY A 216 -15.70 -2.89 18.81
CA GLY A 216 -15.72 -1.45 19.08
C GLY A 216 -14.92 -0.99 20.30
N PRO A 217 -15.16 -1.54 21.52
CA PRO A 217 -14.39 -1.17 22.71
C PRO A 217 -12.90 -1.49 22.61
N LEU A 218 -12.54 -2.65 22.02
CA LEU A 218 -11.14 -3.02 21.79
C LEU A 218 -10.46 -2.06 20.84
N LEU A 219 -11.09 -1.70 19.73
CA LEU A 219 -10.54 -0.74 18.76
C LEU A 219 -10.45 0.67 19.31
N ALA A 220 -11.42 1.09 20.17
CA ALA A 220 -11.33 2.37 20.85
C ALA A 220 -10.09 2.44 21.75
N LEU A 221 -9.83 1.37 22.50
CA LEU A 221 -8.66 1.26 23.36
C LEU A 221 -7.36 1.14 22.57
N THR A 222 -7.33 0.31 21.52
CA THR A 222 -6.22 0.25 20.56
C THR A 222 -5.93 1.63 19.98
N GLY A 223 -6.95 2.41 19.64
CA GLY A 223 -6.84 3.78 19.16
C GLY A 223 -6.21 4.77 20.16
N VAL A 224 -6.32 4.50 21.47
CA VAL A 224 -5.54 5.25 22.48
C VAL A 224 -4.05 4.93 22.34
N PHE A 225 -3.68 3.66 22.21
CA PHE A 225 -2.29 3.25 22.09
C PHE A 225 -1.66 3.65 20.74
N THR A 226 -2.42 3.62 19.64
CA THR A 226 -1.94 4.14 18.35
C THR A 226 -1.60 5.63 18.44
N ARG A 227 -2.35 6.43 19.19
CA ARG A 227 -2.04 7.85 19.42
C ARG A 227 -0.86 8.05 20.34
N LEU A 228 -0.76 7.31 21.44
CA LEU A 228 0.29 7.48 22.44
C LEU A 228 1.67 7.01 21.95
N PHE A 229 1.73 5.89 21.26
CA PHE A 229 2.99 5.26 20.85
C PHE A 229 3.23 5.30 19.34
N GLY A 230 2.18 5.13 18.54
CA GLY A 230 2.28 5.17 17.08
C GLY A 230 2.21 6.57 16.49
N GLY A 231 1.74 7.55 17.25
CA GLY A 231 1.61 8.95 16.82
C GLY A 231 0.55 9.16 15.74
N PHE A 232 -0.47 8.28 15.67
CA PHE A 232 -1.56 8.39 14.69
C PHE A 232 -2.91 7.94 15.24
N GLY A 233 -3.99 8.42 14.65
CA GLY A 233 -5.35 8.03 14.98
C GLY A 233 -5.95 7.05 13.96
N LEU A 234 -6.66 5.99 14.41
CA LEU A 234 -7.29 5.02 13.52
C LEU A 234 -8.36 5.62 12.59
N ARG A 235 -8.86 6.82 12.90
CA ARG A 235 -9.87 7.57 12.14
C ARG A 235 -9.36 8.94 11.69
N GLU A 236 -8.05 9.12 11.64
CA GLU A 236 -7.42 10.41 11.32
C GLU A 236 -7.54 10.72 9.83
N VAL A 237 -7.46 9.71 8.99
CA VAL A 237 -7.61 9.80 7.55
C VAL A 237 -8.27 8.55 7.01
N SER A 238 -8.96 8.67 5.90
CA SER A 238 -9.58 7.55 5.19
C SER A 238 -9.31 7.69 3.69
N ALA A 239 -9.01 6.58 3.02
CA ALA A 239 -8.84 6.55 1.58
C ALA A 239 -10.11 7.03 0.86
N THR A 240 -11.30 6.66 1.39
CA THR A 240 -12.59 7.09 0.84
C THR A 240 -12.81 8.61 0.95
N GLU A 241 -12.42 9.22 2.06
CA GLU A 241 -12.53 10.67 2.26
C GLU A 241 -11.46 11.40 1.42
N ALA A 242 -10.23 10.89 1.39
CA ALA A 242 -9.15 11.48 0.63
C ALA A 242 -9.49 11.60 -0.87
N VAL A 243 -10.00 10.54 -1.48
CA VAL A 243 -10.38 10.58 -2.91
C VAL A 243 -11.61 11.45 -3.20
N ALA A 244 -12.45 11.70 -2.20
CA ALA A 244 -13.59 12.61 -2.32
C ALA A 244 -13.17 14.09 -2.27
N HIS A 245 -12.08 14.40 -1.54
CA HIS A 245 -11.61 15.75 -1.28
C HIS A 245 -10.28 16.09 -1.97
N THR A 246 -9.83 15.27 -2.93
CA THR A 246 -8.57 15.49 -3.64
C THR A 246 -8.52 16.85 -4.34
N HIS A 247 -7.45 17.60 -4.11
CA HIS A 247 -7.23 18.92 -4.74
C HIS A 247 -6.93 18.80 -6.25
N THR A 248 -6.32 17.71 -6.68
CA THR A 248 -5.78 17.57 -8.04
C THR A 248 -6.64 16.72 -8.97
N LYS A 249 -7.73 16.11 -8.48
CA LYS A 249 -8.61 15.21 -9.27
C LYS A 249 -7.83 14.19 -10.11
N LEU A 250 -6.79 13.60 -9.52
CA LEU A 250 -5.98 12.58 -10.19
C LEU A 250 -6.86 11.45 -10.71
N PRO A 251 -6.65 10.98 -11.95
CA PRO A 251 -7.26 9.75 -12.43
C PRO A 251 -6.88 8.56 -11.56
N ILE A 252 -7.82 7.68 -11.25
CA ILE A 252 -7.58 6.51 -10.38
C ILE A 252 -8.10 5.24 -11.04
N LEU A 253 -7.22 4.24 -11.18
CA LEU A 253 -7.58 2.87 -11.50
C LEU A 253 -7.68 2.05 -10.23
N PHE A 254 -8.89 1.63 -9.87
CA PHE A 254 -9.16 0.70 -8.79
C PHE A 254 -9.20 -0.72 -9.34
N ILE A 255 -8.51 -1.64 -8.68
CA ILE A 255 -8.51 -3.07 -9.01
C ILE A 255 -8.84 -3.84 -7.72
N HIS A 256 -9.70 -4.88 -7.79
CA HIS A 256 -9.99 -5.71 -6.63
C HIS A 256 -10.51 -7.08 -7.02
N GLY A 257 -10.14 -8.10 -6.25
CA GLY A 257 -10.69 -9.44 -6.40
C GLY A 257 -12.02 -9.62 -5.66
N THR A 258 -13.05 -10.18 -6.29
CA THR A 258 -14.37 -10.37 -5.66
C THR A 258 -14.35 -11.43 -4.56
N GLY A 259 -13.36 -12.34 -4.58
CA GLY A 259 -13.14 -13.37 -3.55
C GLY A 259 -12.29 -12.94 -2.36
N ASP A 260 -11.88 -11.67 -2.28
CA ASP A 260 -11.06 -11.17 -1.18
C ASP A 260 -11.84 -11.16 0.14
N ARG A 261 -11.39 -12.03 1.07
CA ARG A 261 -11.96 -12.14 2.42
C ARG A 261 -11.18 -11.37 3.48
N PHE A 262 -9.98 -10.88 3.13
CA PHE A 262 -9.14 -10.11 4.05
C PHE A 262 -9.48 -8.61 3.99
N VAL A 263 -9.49 -8.05 2.77
CA VAL A 263 -10.01 -6.72 2.48
C VAL A 263 -11.25 -6.89 1.60
N PRO A 264 -12.47 -6.76 2.11
CA PRO A 264 -13.67 -6.89 1.28
C PRO A 264 -13.66 -5.90 0.10
N CYS A 265 -13.98 -6.38 -1.12
CA CYS A 265 -13.97 -5.56 -2.34
C CYS A 265 -14.93 -4.35 -2.25
N SER A 266 -15.91 -4.40 -1.35
CA SER A 266 -16.77 -3.26 -1.02
C SER A 266 -16.01 -2.04 -0.51
N MET A 267 -14.79 -2.21 0.03
CA MET A 267 -13.96 -1.08 0.47
C MET A 267 -13.39 -0.30 -0.73
N SER A 268 -12.90 -0.98 -1.77
CA SER A 268 -12.51 -0.29 -3.02
C SER A 268 -13.72 0.27 -3.77
N GLN A 269 -14.86 -0.42 -3.75
CA GLN A 269 -16.10 0.10 -4.32
C GLN A 269 -16.50 1.42 -3.63
N ALA A 270 -16.46 1.48 -2.30
CA ALA A 270 -16.79 2.71 -1.56
C ALA A 270 -15.82 3.86 -1.90
N ALA A 271 -14.53 3.59 -2.06
CA ALA A 271 -13.57 4.61 -2.48
C ALA A 271 -13.81 5.05 -3.94
N TYR A 272 -14.10 4.09 -4.84
CA TYR A 272 -14.47 4.38 -6.21
C TYR A 272 -15.73 5.27 -6.26
N ASP A 273 -16.79 4.94 -5.53
CA ASP A 273 -18.04 5.71 -5.53
C ASP A 273 -17.82 7.14 -5.02
N ALA A 274 -16.97 7.32 -4.01
CA ALA A 274 -16.65 8.61 -3.41
C ALA A 274 -15.70 9.46 -4.27
N CYS A 275 -14.88 8.84 -5.14
CA CYS A 275 -13.91 9.55 -5.96
C CYS A 275 -14.59 10.54 -6.92
N THR A 276 -14.12 11.79 -6.93
CA THR A 276 -14.65 12.88 -7.74
C THR A 276 -13.91 13.14 -9.04
N GLY A 277 -12.71 12.54 -9.20
CA GLY A 277 -11.90 12.59 -10.43
C GLY A 277 -12.29 11.51 -11.44
N GLU A 278 -11.53 11.46 -12.53
CA GLU A 278 -11.61 10.36 -13.51
C GLU A 278 -11.28 9.04 -12.82
N LYS A 279 -12.07 8.01 -13.08
CA LYS A 279 -11.94 6.75 -12.34
C LYS A 279 -12.36 5.55 -13.15
N ARG A 280 -11.66 4.42 -12.92
CA ARG A 280 -12.04 3.11 -13.44
C ARG A 280 -12.03 2.08 -12.33
N LEU A 281 -12.90 1.08 -12.37
CA LEU A 281 -12.95 -0.03 -11.43
C LEU A 281 -12.92 -1.36 -12.18
N ILE A 282 -11.96 -2.21 -11.83
CA ILE A 282 -11.86 -3.58 -12.34
C ILE A 282 -12.09 -4.53 -11.16
N LEU A 283 -13.18 -5.27 -11.22
CA LEU A 283 -13.44 -6.38 -10.30
C LEU A 283 -13.09 -7.69 -10.98
N VAL A 284 -12.11 -8.42 -10.41
CA VAL A 284 -11.67 -9.72 -10.92
C VAL A 284 -12.40 -10.83 -10.19
N GLU A 285 -13.23 -11.56 -10.92
CA GLU A 285 -14.11 -12.59 -10.35
C GLU A 285 -13.30 -13.70 -9.66
N GLY A 286 -13.66 -14.02 -8.43
CA GLY A 286 -13.06 -15.10 -7.63
C GLY A 286 -11.65 -14.84 -7.12
N ALA A 287 -10.96 -13.76 -7.56
CA ALA A 287 -9.62 -13.44 -7.10
C ALA A 287 -9.62 -13.11 -5.61
N GLY A 288 -8.67 -13.68 -4.87
CA GLY A 288 -8.42 -13.38 -3.47
C GLY A 288 -7.60 -12.10 -3.29
N HIS A 289 -7.16 -11.83 -2.03
CA HIS A 289 -6.37 -10.66 -1.68
C HIS A 289 -5.04 -10.59 -2.44
N GLY A 290 -4.80 -9.50 -3.18
CA GLY A 290 -3.61 -9.30 -3.99
C GLY A 290 -3.45 -10.28 -5.16
N GLN A 291 -4.53 -10.94 -5.58
CA GLN A 291 -4.47 -11.97 -6.62
C GLN A 291 -5.11 -11.56 -7.96
N SER A 292 -5.55 -10.31 -8.09
CA SER A 292 -6.23 -9.85 -9.31
C SER A 292 -5.39 -10.10 -10.57
N TYR A 293 -4.11 -9.73 -10.54
CA TYR A 293 -3.17 -9.95 -11.63
C TYR A 293 -2.90 -11.43 -11.93
N LEU A 294 -2.92 -12.28 -10.90
CA LEU A 294 -2.65 -13.73 -11.05
C LEU A 294 -3.84 -14.46 -11.68
N VAL A 295 -5.05 -14.07 -11.33
CA VAL A 295 -6.29 -14.73 -11.78
C VAL A 295 -6.69 -14.32 -13.20
N ASP A 296 -6.59 -13.01 -13.51
CA ASP A 296 -6.96 -12.53 -14.86
C ASP A 296 -5.90 -11.51 -15.36
N ARG A 297 -4.70 -12.04 -15.61
CA ARG A 297 -3.56 -11.25 -16.09
C ARG A 297 -3.87 -10.43 -17.36
N PRO A 298 -4.49 -11.01 -18.42
CA PRO A 298 -4.76 -10.24 -19.62
C PRO A 298 -5.69 -9.05 -19.38
N ARG A 299 -6.71 -9.21 -18.55
CA ARG A 299 -7.67 -8.15 -18.23
C ARG A 299 -7.03 -7.03 -17.40
N VAL A 300 -6.24 -7.39 -16.38
CA VAL A 300 -5.54 -6.40 -15.55
C VAL A 300 -4.49 -5.66 -16.38
N GLN A 301 -3.71 -6.36 -17.21
CA GLN A 301 -2.74 -5.75 -18.12
C GLN A 301 -3.40 -4.79 -19.11
N ALA A 302 -4.53 -5.18 -19.71
CA ALA A 302 -5.27 -4.30 -20.62
C ALA A 302 -5.75 -3.04 -19.90
N ALA A 303 -6.34 -3.19 -18.71
CA ALA A 303 -6.84 -2.06 -17.91
C ALA A 303 -5.73 -1.08 -17.53
N VAL A 304 -4.57 -1.59 -17.07
CA VAL A 304 -3.40 -0.74 -16.75
C VAL A 304 -2.90 -0.02 -18.00
N ARG A 305 -2.72 -0.72 -19.12
CA ARG A 305 -2.24 -0.11 -20.36
C ARG A 305 -3.19 0.97 -20.88
N GLU A 306 -4.48 0.72 -20.87
CA GLU A 306 -5.50 1.69 -21.28
C GLU A 306 -5.50 2.90 -20.34
N PHE A 307 -5.44 2.68 -19.02
CA PHE A 307 -5.38 3.74 -18.05
C PHE A 307 -4.16 4.66 -18.27
N LEU A 308 -2.97 4.05 -18.43
CA LEU A 308 -1.74 4.81 -18.68
C LEU A 308 -1.78 5.57 -20.00
N THR A 309 -2.40 4.99 -21.03
CA THR A 309 -2.54 5.65 -22.35
C THR A 309 -3.52 6.81 -22.30
N ASP A 310 -4.69 6.61 -21.68
CA ASP A 310 -5.79 7.58 -21.74
C ASP A 310 -5.58 8.76 -20.80
N TYR A 311 -4.91 8.56 -19.66
CA TYR A 311 -4.84 9.58 -18.61
C TYR A 311 -3.43 10.09 -18.35
N VAL A 312 -2.39 9.30 -18.60
CA VAL A 312 -1.02 9.69 -18.25
C VAL A 312 -0.27 10.29 -19.43
N LEU A 313 -0.47 9.77 -20.64
CA LEU A 313 0.28 10.17 -21.84
C LEU A 313 -0.38 11.27 -22.66
N GLN A 314 -1.70 11.50 -22.55
CA GLN A 314 -2.42 12.47 -23.39
C GLN A 314 -2.17 13.94 -23.06
N GLU A 315 -1.78 14.28 -21.83
CA GLU A 315 -1.53 15.69 -21.44
C GLU A 315 -0.16 16.25 -21.85
N ALA A 316 0.72 15.44 -22.45
CA ALA A 316 1.99 15.92 -23.00
C ALA A 316 1.83 16.64 -24.37
N SER A 317 0.60 16.73 -24.90
CA SER A 317 0.31 17.21 -26.26
C SER A 317 -0.40 18.57 -26.33
N THR A 318 -0.61 19.24 -25.18
CA THR A 318 -1.18 20.61 -25.10
C THR A 318 -0.22 21.56 -24.42
#